data_58020415d1e51b2bd16de13217c77d87
#
_entry.id   58020415d1e51b2bd16de13217c77d87
#
_cell.length_a   1.000
_cell.length_b   1.000
_cell.length_c   1.000
_cell.angle_alpha   90.00
_cell.angle_beta   90.00
_cell.angle_gamma   90.00
#
_symmetry.space_group_name_H-M   'P 1'
#
loop_
_entity.id
_entity.type
_entity.pdbx_description
1 polymer ?
#
loop_
_entity_poly.entity_id
_entity_poly.type
_entity_poly.pdbx_seq_one_letter_code
_entity_poly.pdbx_strand_id
1 'polypeptide(L)'
;MTLRDAVTKAVQQNPDVVLARLDEETARLNVRVAKDPFSPRVTVGSGLAYSNGFPMSVDGSPPSIVQARASSFIFNRQQSYTIAQAKEDARGAGMGVAGKREEVAYRTASLYVDAERALRAGELARKDADSLQKVLEAIHAQVLEGRALPLAEKQAALSVARAKQLAETLDADCMAAETALALAIGLTADDQVRPVAEARPVPPEAELGEGTISAALDRNTELRRLQSQIAAKGLEQRGAKAARLPRVDLVAQYSLLSTFNNYQAFYRQFQRNNGQIGMSFQVPVFAGTRVSADVAQAETEGAKLRVQLARARNQLSADLQASFREVKKAQTAAEVAGLDLEVAREQLSVDLAQMQEGRLPLRQVEEARIAENAKWIAFYDAQYALEKARWNVLRLTGNLVGTIETLP
;
A
#
# COMPACT_ATOMS: atom_id res chain seq x y z
N MET A 1 -8.98 11.53 17.58
CA MET A 1 -8.18 10.31 17.32
C MET A 1 -6.72 10.68 17.34
N THR A 2 -5.85 9.85 17.94
CA THR A 2 -4.39 10.06 17.92
C THR A 2 -3.78 9.64 16.58
N LEU A 3 -2.56 10.11 16.26
CA LEU A 3 -1.84 9.69 15.06
C LEU A 3 -1.59 8.18 15.04
N ARG A 4 -1.16 7.64 16.18
CA ARG A 4 -0.92 6.20 16.36
C ARG A 4 -2.18 5.38 16.07
N ASP A 5 -3.33 5.79 16.64
CA ASP A 5 -4.60 5.09 16.42
C ASP A 5 -5.03 5.15 14.95
N ALA A 6 -4.86 6.32 14.30
CA ALA A 6 -5.19 6.51 12.90
C ALA A 6 -4.36 5.59 11.99
N VAL A 7 -3.06 5.56 12.18
CA VAL A 7 -2.15 4.71 11.38
C VAL A 7 -2.38 3.23 11.69
N THR A 8 -2.57 2.84 12.94
CA THR A 8 -2.85 1.44 13.33
C THR A 8 -4.13 0.94 12.68
N LYS A 9 -5.22 1.71 12.73
CA LYS A 9 -6.48 1.36 12.06
C LYS A 9 -6.32 1.30 10.55
N ALA A 10 -5.65 2.29 9.94
CA ALA A 10 -5.41 2.30 8.50
C ALA A 10 -4.65 1.05 8.03
N VAL A 11 -3.57 0.67 8.70
CA VAL A 11 -2.79 -0.54 8.38
C VAL A 11 -3.61 -1.83 8.54
N GLN A 12 -4.66 -1.82 9.38
CA GLN A 12 -5.55 -2.97 9.57
C GLN A 12 -6.71 -3.02 8.57
N GLN A 13 -7.36 -1.88 8.31
CA GLN A 13 -8.67 -1.80 7.67
C GLN A 13 -8.66 -1.13 6.29
N ASN A 14 -7.57 -0.43 5.91
CA ASN A 14 -7.49 0.23 4.61
C ASN A 14 -7.65 -0.78 3.47
N PRO A 15 -8.53 -0.51 2.48
CA PRO A 15 -8.81 -1.43 1.38
C PRO A 15 -7.56 -1.89 0.61
N ASP A 16 -6.58 -1.02 0.39
CA ASP A 16 -5.34 -1.35 -0.32
C ASP A 16 -4.52 -2.41 0.43
N VAL A 17 -4.48 -2.34 1.77
CA VAL A 17 -3.79 -3.35 2.61
C VAL A 17 -4.58 -4.66 2.64
N VAL A 18 -5.91 -4.58 2.70
CA VAL A 18 -6.79 -5.77 2.66
C VAL A 18 -6.62 -6.48 1.32
N LEU A 19 -6.65 -5.77 0.20
CA LEU A 19 -6.42 -6.33 -1.13
C LEU A 19 -5.05 -7.01 -1.23
N ALA A 20 -3.98 -6.36 -0.74
CA ALA A 20 -2.66 -6.95 -0.74
C ALA A 20 -2.58 -8.25 0.11
N ARG A 21 -3.31 -8.34 1.22
CA ARG A 21 -3.41 -9.58 2.02
C ARG A 21 -4.18 -10.68 1.28
N LEU A 22 -5.23 -10.34 0.56
CA LEU A 22 -5.97 -11.29 -0.27
C LEU A 22 -5.12 -11.79 -1.44
N ASP A 23 -4.29 -10.95 -2.04
CA ASP A 23 -3.31 -11.34 -3.06
C ASP A 23 -2.26 -12.31 -2.48
N GLU A 24 -1.77 -12.06 -1.24
CA GLU A 24 -0.88 -12.99 -0.54
C GLU A 24 -1.55 -14.33 -0.27
N GLU A 25 -2.80 -14.34 0.19
CA GLU A 25 -3.55 -15.58 0.42
C GLU A 25 -3.79 -16.34 -0.88
N THR A 26 -4.13 -15.63 -1.97
CA THR A 26 -4.24 -16.21 -3.31
C THR A 26 -2.93 -16.87 -3.74
N ALA A 27 -1.79 -16.21 -3.53
CA ALA A 27 -0.48 -16.77 -3.82
C ALA A 27 -0.17 -18.01 -2.96
N ARG A 28 -0.57 -18.02 -1.69
CA ARG A 28 -0.46 -19.20 -0.79
C ARG A 28 -1.34 -20.36 -1.25
N LEU A 29 -2.56 -20.07 -1.71
CA LEU A 29 -3.44 -21.08 -2.28
C LEU A 29 -2.88 -21.68 -3.57
N ASN A 30 -2.23 -20.87 -4.41
CA ASN A 30 -1.53 -21.34 -5.61
C ASN A 30 -0.42 -22.36 -5.28
N VAL A 31 0.24 -22.26 -4.11
CA VAL A 31 1.16 -23.31 -3.64
C VAL A 31 0.44 -24.63 -3.40
N ARG A 32 -0.80 -24.60 -2.86
CA ARG A 32 -1.60 -25.83 -2.66
C ARG A 32 -2.01 -26.40 -4.00
N VAL A 33 -2.49 -25.58 -4.92
CA VAL A 33 -2.82 -25.98 -6.30
C VAL A 33 -1.60 -26.62 -7.00
N ALA A 34 -0.41 -26.01 -6.86
CA ALA A 34 0.81 -26.57 -7.43
C ALA A 34 1.20 -27.94 -6.82
N LYS A 35 0.82 -28.23 -5.57
CA LYS A 35 1.06 -29.51 -4.91
C LYS A 35 0.02 -30.58 -5.26
N ASP A 36 -1.17 -30.18 -5.70
CA ASP A 36 -2.31 -31.08 -5.98
C ASP A 36 -1.95 -32.30 -6.84
N PRO A 37 -1.13 -32.21 -7.91
CA PRO A 37 -0.78 -33.36 -8.72
C PRO A 37 -0.06 -34.51 -7.98
N PHE A 38 0.53 -34.24 -6.80
CA PHE A 38 1.13 -35.25 -5.92
C PHE A 38 0.09 -35.88 -4.97
N SER A 39 -1.12 -35.33 -4.90
CA SER A 39 -2.24 -35.92 -4.16
C SER A 39 -3.03 -36.86 -5.07
N PRO A 40 -3.55 -38.00 -4.55
CA PRO A 40 -4.38 -38.89 -5.35
C PRO A 40 -5.64 -38.17 -5.84
N ARG A 41 -5.84 -38.13 -7.16
CA ARG A 41 -7.09 -37.66 -7.77
C ARG A 41 -7.92 -38.85 -8.20
N VAL A 42 -9.11 -38.97 -7.66
CA VAL A 42 -10.07 -40.03 -7.99
C VAL A 42 -11.14 -39.44 -8.89
N THR A 43 -11.33 -40.06 -10.06
CA THR A 43 -12.42 -39.75 -11.00
C THR A 43 -13.28 -40.97 -11.18
N VAL A 44 -14.60 -40.82 -11.20
CA VAL A 44 -15.56 -41.85 -11.49
C VAL A 44 -16.37 -41.44 -12.69
N GLY A 45 -16.52 -42.32 -13.64
CA GLY A 45 -17.22 -42.06 -14.90
C GLY A 45 -17.81 -43.34 -15.52
N SER A 46 -18.31 -43.19 -16.73
CA SER A 46 -18.79 -44.31 -17.58
C SER A 46 -18.19 -44.12 -18.97
N GLY A 47 -17.73 -45.19 -19.58
CA GLY A 47 -17.15 -45.20 -20.92
C GLY A 47 -17.95 -46.14 -21.85
N LEU A 48 -19.23 -45.85 -22.06
CA LEU A 48 -20.08 -46.63 -22.98
C LEU A 48 -19.90 -46.15 -24.41
N ALA A 49 -19.58 -47.04 -25.32
CA ALA A 49 -19.52 -46.78 -26.75
C ALA A 49 -19.98 -48.00 -27.55
N TYR A 50 -20.61 -47.78 -28.69
CA TYR A 50 -20.81 -48.81 -29.68
C TYR A 50 -19.53 -48.95 -30.51
N SER A 51 -19.01 -50.19 -30.61
CA SER A 51 -17.87 -50.49 -31.49
C SER A 51 -18.16 -51.76 -32.27
N ASN A 52 -17.78 -51.76 -33.54
CA ASN A 52 -17.78 -52.95 -34.38
C ASN A 52 -16.33 -53.44 -34.48
N GLY A 53 -16.06 -54.67 -34.01
CA GLY A 53 -14.73 -55.24 -33.93
C GLY A 53 -14.22 -55.33 -32.49
N PHE A 54 -13.00 -54.82 -32.21
CA PHE A 54 -12.44 -54.85 -30.86
C PHE A 54 -13.18 -53.90 -29.91
N PRO A 55 -13.53 -54.33 -28.67
CA PRO A 55 -14.32 -53.53 -27.75
C PRO A 55 -13.49 -52.37 -27.20
N MET A 56 -13.75 -51.18 -27.72
CA MET A 56 -13.13 -49.92 -27.26
C MET A 56 -14.19 -48.85 -27.07
N SER A 57 -14.05 -48.03 -26.04
CA SER A 57 -14.81 -46.78 -25.86
C SER A 57 -14.21 -45.64 -26.67
N VAL A 58 -14.88 -44.48 -26.68
CA VAL A 58 -14.40 -43.28 -27.40
C VAL A 58 -13.06 -42.80 -26.89
N ASP A 59 -12.73 -43.03 -25.63
CA ASP A 59 -11.47 -42.69 -24.99
C ASP A 59 -10.38 -43.77 -25.12
N GLY A 60 -10.66 -44.84 -25.88
CA GLY A 60 -9.70 -45.93 -26.13
C GLY A 60 -9.59 -46.95 -24.98
N SER A 61 -10.40 -46.83 -23.93
CA SER A 61 -10.51 -47.83 -22.87
C SER A 61 -11.54 -48.90 -23.19
N PRO A 62 -11.57 -50.09 -22.50
CA PRO A 62 -12.65 -51.04 -22.67
C PRO A 62 -13.99 -50.42 -22.26
N PRO A 63 -15.11 -50.70 -22.98
CA PRO A 63 -16.41 -50.17 -22.64
C PRO A 63 -16.81 -50.55 -21.23
N SER A 64 -17.03 -49.60 -20.37
CA SER A 64 -17.32 -49.78 -18.95
C SER A 64 -18.59 -49.07 -18.52
N ILE A 65 -19.45 -49.78 -17.74
CA ILE A 65 -20.63 -49.18 -17.10
C ILE A 65 -20.19 -48.18 -16.03
N VAL A 66 -19.21 -48.61 -15.23
CA VAL A 66 -18.59 -47.77 -14.20
C VAL A 66 -17.07 -47.91 -14.31
N GLN A 67 -16.38 -46.79 -14.30
CA GLN A 67 -14.93 -46.73 -14.24
C GLN A 67 -14.53 -45.79 -13.13
N ALA A 68 -13.69 -46.24 -12.22
CA ALA A 68 -13.03 -45.39 -11.22
C ALA A 68 -11.53 -45.39 -11.52
N ARG A 69 -10.93 -44.22 -11.59
CA ARG A 69 -9.50 -44.05 -11.82
C ARG A 69 -8.91 -43.13 -10.75
N ALA A 70 -7.87 -43.61 -10.08
CA ALA A 70 -7.04 -42.79 -9.18
C ALA A 70 -5.66 -42.59 -9.83
N SER A 71 -5.16 -41.38 -9.82
CA SER A 71 -3.81 -41.10 -10.30
C SER A 71 -3.12 -40.05 -9.42
N SER A 72 -1.80 -40.21 -9.26
CA SER A 72 -0.97 -39.29 -8.46
C SER A 72 0.46 -39.32 -8.99
N PHE A 73 1.17 -38.17 -8.99
CA PHE A 73 2.59 -38.16 -9.27
C PHE A 73 3.37 -38.77 -8.09
N ILE A 74 4.25 -39.72 -8.37
CA ILE A 74 5.28 -40.17 -7.44
C ILE A 74 6.54 -39.34 -7.64
N PHE A 75 6.91 -39.13 -8.90
CA PHE A 75 8.08 -38.33 -9.28
C PHE A 75 7.80 -37.50 -10.51
N ASN A 76 7.88 -36.18 -10.35
CA ASN A 76 7.80 -35.21 -11.45
C ASN A 76 8.66 -34.01 -11.09
N ARG A 77 9.86 -33.94 -11.66
CA ARG A 77 10.82 -32.87 -11.37
C ARG A 77 10.35 -31.49 -11.83
N GLN A 78 9.66 -31.43 -12.97
CA GLN A 78 9.05 -30.20 -13.46
C GLN A 78 8.04 -29.66 -12.43
N GLN A 79 7.11 -30.51 -11.97
CA GLN A 79 6.12 -30.10 -10.96
C GLN A 79 6.76 -29.68 -9.64
N SER A 80 7.86 -30.31 -9.24
CA SER A 80 8.61 -29.90 -8.04
C SER A 80 9.16 -28.47 -8.17
N TYR A 81 9.62 -28.05 -9.36
CA TYR A 81 10.03 -26.68 -9.61
C TYR A 81 8.84 -25.71 -9.67
N THR A 82 7.69 -26.13 -10.21
CA THR A 82 6.45 -25.33 -10.17
C THR A 82 6.01 -25.05 -8.72
N ILE A 83 6.12 -26.03 -7.83
CA ILE A 83 5.85 -25.83 -6.38
C ILE A 83 6.87 -24.84 -5.78
N ALA A 84 8.15 -24.96 -6.11
CA ALA A 84 9.18 -24.06 -5.61
C ALA A 84 8.98 -22.63 -6.12
N GLN A 85 8.61 -22.47 -7.39
CA GLN A 85 8.23 -21.19 -7.98
C GLN A 85 7.05 -20.56 -7.24
N ALA A 86 5.94 -21.30 -7.08
CA ALA A 86 4.76 -20.79 -6.37
C ALA A 86 5.07 -20.37 -4.92
N LYS A 87 6.01 -21.04 -4.24
CA LYS A 87 6.48 -20.63 -2.90
C LYS A 87 7.21 -19.29 -2.92
N GLU A 88 8.07 -19.06 -3.93
CA GLU A 88 8.76 -17.78 -4.08
C GLU A 88 7.79 -16.66 -4.47
N ASP A 89 6.79 -16.94 -5.30
CA ASP A 89 5.72 -15.98 -5.62
C ASP A 89 4.90 -15.61 -4.38
N ALA A 90 4.54 -16.58 -3.53
CA ALA A 90 3.86 -16.32 -2.26
C ALA A 90 4.73 -15.51 -1.28
N ARG A 91 6.05 -15.76 -1.26
CA ARG A 91 7.00 -14.96 -0.48
C ARG A 91 7.06 -13.52 -0.98
N GLY A 92 7.10 -13.33 -2.31
CA GLY A 92 7.06 -12.02 -2.95
C GLY A 92 5.78 -11.25 -2.63
N ALA A 93 4.62 -11.93 -2.63
CA ALA A 93 3.34 -11.34 -2.26
C ALA A 93 3.33 -10.84 -0.80
N GLY A 94 3.88 -11.63 0.14
CA GLY A 94 4.01 -11.21 1.54
C GLY A 94 4.88 -9.95 1.70
N MET A 95 5.94 -9.79 0.89
CA MET A 95 6.73 -8.56 0.86
C MET A 95 5.93 -7.38 0.27
N GLY A 96 5.04 -7.65 -0.69
CA GLY A 96 4.09 -6.66 -1.21
C GLY A 96 3.17 -6.11 -0.13
N VAL A 97 2.64 -6.98 0.75
CA VAL A 97 1.83 -6.56 1.91
C VAL A 97 2.62 -5.63 2.84
N ALA A 98 3.87 -5.99 3.16
CA ALA A 98 4.72 -5.16 4.02
C ALA A 98 4.97 -3.77 3.40
N GLY A 99 5.27 -3.72 2.09
CA GLY A 99 5.44 -2.44 1.37
C GLY A 99 4.16 -1.60 1.35
N LYS A 100 3.00 -2.23 1.13
CA LYS A 100 1.72 -1.52 1.12
C LYS A 100 1.35 -0.96 2.51
N ARG A 101 1.70 -1.66 3.59
CA ARG A 101 1.53 -1.16 4.97
C ARG A 101 2.34 0.11 5.21
N GLU A 102 3.60 0.16 4.79
CA GLU A 102 4.46 1.37 4.91
C GLU A 102 3.90 2.54 4.09
N GLU A 103 3.41 2.27 2.87
CA GLU A 103 2.80 3.28 2.00
C GLU A 103 1.52 3.87 2.62
N VAL A 104 0.61 3.01 3.09
CA VAL A 104 -0.64 3.42 3.73
C VAL A 104 -0.36 4.15 5.04
N ALA A 105 0.58 3.68 5.85
CA ALA A 105 0.99 4.36 7.08
C ALA A 105 1.48 5.78 6.79
N TYR A 106 2.35 5.98 5.79
CA TYR A 106 2.84 7.30 5.39
C TYR A 106 1.72 8.21 4.89
N ARG A 107 0.85 7.70 4.01
CA ARG A 107 -0.30 8.44 3.49
C ARG A 107 -1.24 8.88 4.61
N THR A 108 -1.58 7.97 5.52
CA THR A 108 -2.47 8.27 6.66
C THR A 108 -1.82 9.27 7.61
N ALA A 109 -0.54 9.11 7.94
CA ALA A 109 0.20 10.04 8.78
C ALA A 109 0.26 11.44 8.14
N SER A 110 0.50 11.53 6.83
CA SER A 110 0.51 12.81 6.11
C SER A 110 -0.86 13.48 6.13
N LEU A 111 -1.95 12.72 5.88
CA LEU A 111 -3.31 13.25 5.93
C LEU A 111 -3.73 13.67 7.34
N TYR A 112 -3.26 12.94 8.37
CA TYR A 112 -3.50 13.32 9.76
C TYR A 112 -2.91 14.69 10.08
N VAL A 113 -1.66 14.92 9.68
CA VAL A 113 -0.99 16.21 9.87
C VAL A 113 -1.65 17.32 9.05
N ASP A 114 -2.11 17.02 7.83
CA ASP A 114 -2.85 17.99 7.01
C ASP A 114 -4.17 18.39 7.67
N ALA A 115 -4.89 17.44 8.25
CA ALA A 115 -6.12 17.71 8.99
C ALA A 115 -5.85 18.52 10.28
N GLU A 116 -4.81 18.19 11.04
CA GLU A 116 -4.40 18.95 12.22
C GLU A 116 -3.98 20.40 11.86
N ARG A 117 -3.23 20.56 10.78
CA ARG A 117 -2.86 21.86 10.23
C ARG A 117 -4.09 22.70 9.87
N ALA A 118 -5.02 22.13 9.12
CA ALA A 118 -6.24 22.81 8.70
C ALA A 118 -7.09 23.22 9.90
N LEU A 119 -7.22 22.35 10.90
CA LEU A 119 -7.94 22.65 12.15
C LEU A 119 -7.33 23.86 12.86
N ARG A 120 -6.00 23.89 13.06
CA ARG A 120 -5.30 25.01 13.74
C ARG A 120 -5.40 26.31 12.95
N ALA A 121 -5.25 26.25 11.63
CA ALA A 121 -5.38 27.42 10.77
C ALA A 121 -6.81 27.99 10.81
N GLY A 122 -7.84 27.16 10.78
CA GLY A 122 -9.24 27.56 10.90
C GLY A 122 -9.54 28.21 12.26
N GLU A 123 -8.99 27.67 13.35
CA GLU A 123 -9.14 28.28 14.69
C GLU A 123 -8.52 29.67 14.79
N LEU A 124 -7.32 29.87 14.20
CA LEU A 124 -6.66 31.18 14.17
C LEU A 124 -7.45 32.17 13.31
N ALA A 125 -7.90 31.78 12.13
CA ALA A 125 -8.66 32.64 11.22
C ALA A 125 -10.01 33.10 11.84
N ARG A 126 -10.68 32.21 12.61
CA ARG A 126 -11.89 32.59 13.36
C ARG A 126 -11.57 33.62 14.43
N LYS A 127 -10.49 33.46 15.20
CA LYS A 127 -10.05 34.46 16.18
C LYS A 127 -9.73 35.81 15.55
N ASP A 128 -9.14 35.81 14.34
CA ASP A 128 -8.87 37.03 13.59
C ASP A 128 -10.17 37.72 13.15
N ALA A 129 -11.14 36.96 12.65
CA ALA A 129 -12.44 37.51 12.29
C ALA A 129 -13.18 38.13 13.49
N ASP A 130 -13.13 37.50 14.67
CA ASP A 130 -13.71 37.99 15.90
C ASP A 130 -13.00 39.27 16.40
N SER A 131 -11.66 39.32 16.30
CA SER A 131 -10.88 40.50 16.65
C SER A 131 -11.20 41.68 15.73
N LEU A 132 -11.26 41.47 14.42
CA LEU A 132 -11.64 42.52 13.47
C LEU A 132 -13.09 42.97 13.63
N GLN A 133 -14.00 42.11 14.05
CA GLN A 133 -15.38 42.49 14.36
C GLN A 133 -15.42 43.51 15.52
N LYS A 134 -14.62 43.31 16.56
CA LYS A 134 -14.51 44.28 17.69
C LYS A 134 -13.92 45.62 17.24
N VAL A 135 -12.94 45.60 16.33
CA VAL A 135 -12.39 46.83 15.71
C VAL A 135 -13.45 47.59 14.93
N LEU A 136 -14.27 46.87 14.15
CA LEU A 136 -15.37 47.50 13.40
C LEU A 136 -16.37 48.18 14.34
N GLU A 137 -16.74 47.53 15.43
CA GLU A 137 -17.67 48.08 16.45
C GLU A 137 -17.09 49.36 17.10
N ALA A 138 -15.79 49.34 17.43
CA ALA A 138 -15.13 50.51 17.99
C ALA A 138 -15.06 51.70 16.99
N ILE A 139 -14.76 51.39 15.70
CA ILE A 139 -14.73 52.42 14.66
C ILE A 139 -16.13 52.96 14.38
N HIS A 140 -17.16 52.09 14.36
CA HIS A 140 -18.56 52.53 14.22
C HIS A 140 -18.97 53.54 15.32
N ALA A 141 -18.64 53.23 16.58
CA ALA A 141 -18.88 54.16 17.69
C ALA A 141 -18.17 55.51 17.49
N GLN A 142 -16.90 55.52 17.01
CA GLN A 142 -16.14 56.73 16.70
C GLN A 142 -16.74 57.53 15.55
N VAL A 143 -17.32 56.87 14.52
CA VAL A 143 -18.02 57.55 13.43
C VAL A 143 -19.30 58.23 13.92
N LEU A 144 -20.07 57.58 14.78
CA LEU A 144 -21.25 58.16 15.42
C LEU A 144 -20.96 59.39 16.25
N GLU A 145 -19.78 59.40 16.91
CA GLU A 145 -19.30 60.54 17.67
C GLU A 145 -18.60 61.64 16.86
N GLY A 146 -18.52 61.44 15.52
CA GLY A 146 -17.83 62.37 14.62
C GLY A 146 -16.33 62.36 14.73
N ARG A 147 -15.73 61.37 15.39
CA ARG A 147 -14.25 61.24 15.62
C ARG A 147 -13.56 60.44 14.50
N ALA A 148 -14.28 59.72 13.68
CA ALA A 148 -13.76 58.93 12.55
C ALA A 148 -14.57 59.22 11.27
N LEU A 149 -13.92 59.00 10.11
CA LEU A 149 -14.57 59.13 8.81
C LEU A 149 -15.43 57.88 8.45
N PRO A 150 -16.57 58.03 7.75
CA PRO A 150 -17.36 56.91 7.26
C PRO A 150 -16.57 55.94 6.35
N LEU A 151 -15.48 56.42 5.71
CA LEU A 151 -14.57 55.59 4.93
C LEU A 151 -13.82 54.56 5.81
N ALA A 152 -13.44 54.95 7.04
CA ALA A 152 -12.76 54.05 7.96
C ALA A 152 -13.66 52.87 8.40
N GLU A 153 -14.96 53.13 8.62
CA GLU A 153 -15.95 52.09 8.91
C GLU A 153 -16.10 51.10 7.73
N LYS A 154 -16.22 51.62 6.48
CA LYS A 154 -16.29 50.77 5.29
C LYS A 154 -15.03 49.92 5.11
N GLN A 155 -13.82 50.46 5.40
CA GLN A 155 -12.58 49.72 5.33
C GLN A 155 -12.53 48.62 6.41
N ALA A 156 -12.96 48.87 7.64
CA ALA A 156 -13.04 47.91 8.70
C ALA A 156 -14.07 46.80 8.35
N ALA A 157 -15.25 47.17 7.82
CA ALA A 157 -16.25 46.19 7.37
C ALA A 157 -15.72 45.27 6.25
N LEU A 158 -14.94 45.82 5.31
CA LEU A 158 -14.28 45.00 4.26
C LEU A 158 -13.24 44.04 4.88
N SER A 159 -12.48 44.48 5.87
CA SER A 159 -11.51 43.62 6.56
C SER A 159 -12.18 42.46 7.30
N VAL A 160 -13.29 42.74 8.01
CA VAL A 160 -14.13 41.69 8.63
C VAL A 160 -14.68 40.71 7.61
N ALA A 161 -15.23 41.21 6.48
CA ALA A 161 -15.75 40.33 5.43
C ALA A 161 -14.68 39.40 4.85
N ARG A 162 -13.46 39.92 4.61
CA ARG A 162 -12.31 39.10 4.13
C ARG A 162 -11.88 38.06 5.16
N ALA A 163 -11.81 38.42 6.43
CA ALA A 163 -11.44 37.49 7.49
C ALA A 163 -12.50 36.37 7.66
N LYS A 164 -13.77 36.70 7.59
CA LYS A 164 -14.84 35.70 7.60
C LYS A 164 -14.78 34.76 6.40
N GLN A 165 -14.56 35.31 5.20
CA GLN A 165 -14.36 34.49 3.98
C GLN A 165 -13.17 33.55 4.12
N LEU A 166 -12.05 34.01 4.69
CA LEU A 166 -10.88 33.16 4.92
C LEU A 166 -11.19 32.04 5.93
N ALA A 167 -11.88 32.36 7.03
CA ALA A 167 -12.28 31.39 8.02
C ALA A 167 -13.20 30.30 7.43
N GLU A 168 -14.21 30.68 6.63
CA GLU A 168 -15.10 29.76 5.93
C GLU A 168 -14.33 28.85 4.95
N THR A 169 -13.35 29.40 4.23
CA THR A 169 -12.51 28.61 3.31
C THR A 169 -11.68 27.57 4.08
N LEU A 170 -11.04 27.97 5.19
CA LEU A 170 -10.23 27.08 6.00
C LEU A 170 -11.07 26.03 6.75
N ASP A 171 -12.33 26.36 7.11
CA ASP A 171 -13.25 25.39 7.66
C ASP A 171 -13.65 24.33 6.63
N ALA A 172 -13.88 24.72 5.38
CA ALA A 172 -14.14 23.78 4.29
C ALA A 172 -12.92 22.87 4.01
N ASP A 173 -11.69 23.45 4.01
CA ASP A 173 -10.46 22.69 3.86
C ASP A 173 -10.26 21.69 5.02
N CYS A 174 -10.63 22.08 6.25
CA CYS A 174 -10.59 21.19 7.41
C CYS A 174 -11.53 20.00 7.23
N MET A 175 -12.78 20.23 6.84
CA MET A 175 -13.75 19.16 6.57
C MET A 175 -13.27 18.22 5.46
N ALA A 176 -12.70 18.76 4.39
CA ALA A 176 -12.13 17.96 3.30
C ALA A 176 -10.95 17.09 3.78
N ALA A 177 -10.07 17.63 4.61
CA ALA A 177 -8.95 16.90 5.17
C ALA A 177 -9.40 15.81 6.17
N GLU A 178 -10.40 16.08 7.03
CA GLU A 178 -11.01 15.11 7.94
C GLU A 178 -11.65 13.93 7.16
N THR A 179 -12.36 14.24 6.07
CA THR A 179 -12.95 13.22 5.20
C THR A 179 -11.87 12.37 4.49
N ALA A 180 -10.83 13.02 3.96
CA ALA A 180 -9.71 12.31 3.32
C ALA A 180 -9.00 11.36 4.33
N LEU A 181 -8.85 11.79 5.58
CA LEU A 181 -8.31 10.97 6.65
C LEU A 181 -9.24 9.80 6.99
N ALA A 182 -10.55 10.00 7.07
CA ALA A 182 -11.54 8.96 7.31
C ALA A 182 -11.46 7.86 6.23
N LEU A 183 -11.42 8.25 4.96
CA LEU A 183 -11.27 7.32 3.83
C LEU A 183 -9.94 6.55 3.88
N ALA A 184 -8.84 7.21 4.26
CA ALA A 184 -7.53 6.57 4.39
C ALA A 184 -7.49 5.50 5.49
N ILE A 185 -8.28 5.68 6.55
CA ILE A 185 -8.44 4.72 7.65
C ILE A 185 -9.35 3.55 7.25
N GLY A 186 -10.11 3.67 6.16
CA GLY A 186 -11.07 2.67 5.69
C GLY A 186 -12.49 2.88 6.22
N LEU A 187 -12.81 4.10 6.67
CA LEU A 187 -14.15 4.55 7.02
C LEU A 187 -14.89 5.09 5.79
N THR A 188 -16.16 5.43 5.95
CA THR A 188 -16.98 6.00 4.87
C THR A 188 -16.79 7.52 4.75
N ALA A 189 -17.26 8.12 3.64
CA ALA A 189 -17.19 9.56 3.44
C ALA A 189 -18.09 10.35 4.42
N ASP A 190 -19.07 9.69 5.03
CA ASP A 190 -19.99 10.28 6.02
C ASP A 190 -19.38 10.31 7.43
N ASP A 191 -18.30 9.55 7.65
CA ASP A 191 -17.60 9.52 8.91
C ASP A 191 -16.64 10.72 9.04
N GLN A 192 -16.66 11.37 10.21
CA GLN A 192 -15.74 12.46 10.53
C GLN A 192 -14.66 11.98 11.50
N VAL A 193 -13.42 12.14 11.11
CA VAL A 193 -12.26 11.82 11.94
C VAL A 193 -11.50 13.08 12.26
N ARG A 194 -11.71 13.59 13.47
CA ARG A 194 -11.00 14.78 13.97
C ARG A 194 -9.67 14.37 14.63
N PRO A 195 -8.54 14.92 14.20
CA PRO A 195 -7.27 14.74 14.87
C PRO A 195 -7.28 15.41 16.24
N VAL A 196 -6.57 14.82 17.19
CA VAL A 196 -6.29 15.43 18.49
C VAL A 196 -4.96 16.16 18.39
N ALA A 197 -4.94 17.43 18.77
CA ALA A 197 -3.69 18.20 18.79
C ALA A 197 -2.80 17.67 19.93
N GLU A 198 -1.83 16.87 19.60
CA GLU A 198 -0.87 16.28 20.55
C GLU A 198 0.52 16.88 20.35
N ALA A 199 1.24 17.07 21.46
CA ALA A 199 2.66 17.33 21.41
C ALA A 199 3.39 16.01 21.13
N ARG A 200 3.65 15.73 19.84
CA ARG A 200 4.37 14.53 19.42
C ARG A 200 5.86 14.76 19.44
N PRO A 201 6.65 13.77 19.87
CA PRO A 201 8.08 13.85 19.66
C PRO A 201 8.38 13.84 18.15
N VAL A 202 9.17 14.79 17.71
CA VAL A 202 9.61 14.84 16.30
C VAL A 202 10.40 13.56 16.01
N PRO A 203 10.13 12.83 14.92
CA PRO A 203 10.87 11.62 14.59
C PRO A 203 12.38 11.85 14.60
N PRO A 204 13.18 10.88 15.07
CA PRO A 204 14.62 11.04 15.14
C PRO A 204 15.22 11.39 13.78
N GLU A 205 16.22 12.25 13.78
CA GLU A 205 16.97 12.58 12.58
C GLU A 205 17.81 11.37 12.17
N ALA A 206 17.55 10.84 10.99
CA ALA A 206 18.40 9.81 10.40
C ALA A 206 19.60 10.49 9.74
N GLU A 207 20.79 10.18 10.21
CA GLU A 207 22.01 10.72 9.58
C GLU A 207 22.21 10.12 8.18
N LEU A 208 22.58 11.00 7.23
CA LEU A 208 22.95 10.57 5.88
C LEU A 208 24.35 9.95 5.94
N GLY A 209 24.41 8.61 5.94
CA GLY A 209 25.65 7.87 5.82
C GLY A 209 25.54 6.79 4.73
N GLU A 210 26.67 6.39 4.14
CA GLU A 210 26.69 5.27 3.18
C GLU A 210 26.11 3.98 3.80
N GLY A 211 26.35 3.77 5.10
CA GLY A 211 25.78 2.66 5.85
C GLY A 211 24.25 2.70 5.94
N THR A 212 23.67 3.88 6.11
CA THR A 212 22.22 4.06 6.18
C THR A 212 21.54 3.77 4.83
N ILE A 213 22.13 4.23 3.73
CA ILE A 213 21.63 3.96 2.38
C ILE A 213 21.73 2.47 2.08
N SER A 214 22.86 1.82 2.37
CA SER A 214 23.04 0.37 2.16
C SER A 214 22.02 -0.43 2.95
N ALA A 215 21.85 -0.14 4.24
CA ALA A 215 20.88 -0.82 5.10
C ALA A 215 19.43 -0.62 4.60
N ALA A 216 19.09 0.58 4.10
CA ALA A 216 17.78 0.85 3.52
C ALA A 216 17.54 0.05 2.22
N LEU A 217 18.54 -0.05 1.35
CA LEU A 217 18.47 -0.85 0.13
C LEU A 217 18.27 -2.34 0.43
N ASP A 218 18.93 -2.87 1.45
CA ASP A 218 18.82 -4.28 1.84
C ASP A 218 17.48 -4.63 2.51
N ARG A 219 16.88 -3.67 3.22
CA ARG A 219 15.59 -3.85 3.91
C ARG A 219 14.38 -3.53 3.04
N ASN A 220 14.55 -2.79 1.96
CA ASN A 220 13.45 -2.32 1.12
C ASN A 220 12.60 -3.48 0.60
N THR A 221 11.30 -3.44 0.89
CA THR A 221 10.35 -4.50 0.57
C THR A 221 10.15 -4.69 -0.92
N GLU A 222 10.19 -3.60 -1.71
CA GLU A 222 10.04 -3.66 -3.17
C GLU A 222 11.26 -4.32 -3.84
N LEU A 223 12.48 -4.00 -3.41
CA LEU A 223 13.69 -4.65 -3.93
C LEU A 223 13.69 -6.15 -3.58
N ARG A 224 13.30 -6.51 -2.37
CA ARG A 224 13.17 -7.90 -1.94
C ARG A 224 12.06 -8.64 -2.69
N ARG A 225 10.96 -7.98 -3.01
CA ARG A 225 9.89 -8.53 -3.86
C ARG A 225 10.40 -8.83 -5.26
N LEU A 226 11.12 -7.90 -5.89
CA LEU A 226 11.75 -8.11 -7.20
C LEU A 226 12.78 -9.24 -7.17
N GLN A 227 13.57 -9.36 -6.12
CA GLN A 227 14.51 -10.49 -5.93
C GLN A 227 13.77 -11.83 -5.85
N SER A 228 12.65 -11.90 -5.13
CA SER A 228 11.80 -13.10 -5.07
C SER A 228 11.24 -13.47 -6.45
N GLN A 229 10.78 -12.48 -7.22
CA GLN A 229 10.31 -12.70 -8.60
C GLN A 229 11.42 -13.20 -9.53
N ILE A 230 12.65 -12.68 -9.40
CA ILE A 230 13.82 -13.18 -10.17
C ILE A 230 14.11 -14.64 -9.78
N ALA A 231 14.04 -14.97 -8.48
CA ALA A 231 14.22 -16.34 -8.01
C ALA A 231 13.13 -17.27 -8.56
N ALA A 232 11.86 -16.83 -8.55
CA ALA A 232 10.72 -17.56 -9.12
C ALA A 232 10.92 -17.85 -10.61
N LYS A 233 11.34 -16.84 -11.40
CA LYS A 233 11.66 -17.03 -12.83
C LYS A 233 12.85 -17.96 -13.08
N GLY A 234 13.84 -17.95 -12.19
CA GLY A 234 14.94 -18.94 -12.22
C GLY A 234 14.46 -20.37 -11.95
N LEU A 235 13.46 -20.55 -11.08
CA LEU A 235 12.83 -21.85 -10.83
C LEU A 235 11.95 -22.29 -12.01
N GLU A 236 11.20 -21.38 -12.61
CA GLU A 236 10.43 -21.62 -13.83
C GLU A 236 11.31 -22.11 -14.98
N GLN A 237 12.44 -21.45 -15.23
CA GLN A 237 13.44 -21.88 -16.20
C GLN A 237 13.94 -23.31 -15.93
N ARG A 238 14.26 -23.62 -14.64
CA ARG A 238 14.69 -24.97 -14.26
C ARG A 238 13.56 -25.99 -14.45
N GLY A 239 12.32 -25.59 -14.18
CA GLY A 239 11.11 -26.39 -14.42
C GLY A 239 10.93 -26.71 -15.90
N ALA A 240 11.06 -25.71 -16.76
CA ALA A 240 11.02 -25.89 -18.22
C ALA A 240 12.12 -26.86 -18.73
N LYS A 241 13.36 -26.73 -18.23
CA LYS A 241 14.44 -27.68 -18.53
C LYS A 241 14.14 -29.09 -18.03
N ALA A 242 13.50 -29.20 -16.85
CA ALA A 242 13.12 -30.48 -16.24
C ALA A 242 11.96 -31.20 -16.97
N ALA A 243 11.25 -30.53 -17.87
CA ALA A 243 10.24 -31.18 -18.72
C ALA A 243 10.80 -32.29 -19.61
N ARG A 244 12.13 -32.35 -19.79
CA ARG A 244 12.84 -33.42 -20.52
C ARG A 244 13.14 -34.63 -19.65
N LEU A 245 12.94 -34.52 -18.33
CA LEU A 245 13.22 -35.62 -17.40
C LEU A 245 12.05 -36.60 -17.32
N PRO A 246 12.31 -37.85 -16.95
CA PRO A 246 11.28 -38.84 -16.72
C PRO A 246 10.29 -38.40 -15.65
N ARG A 247 9.03 -38.83 -15.80
CA ARG A 247 8.03 -38.73 -14.74
C ARG A 247 7.49 -40.14 -14.38
N VAL A 248 7.09 -40.30 -13.16
CA VAL A 248 6.52 -41.52 -12.61
C VAL A 248 5.21 -41.20 -11.95
N ASP A 249 4.16 -41.85 -12.45
CA ASP A 249 2.78 -41.71 -11.96
C ASP A 249 2.31 -43.01 -11.32
N LEU A 250 1.67 -42.97 -10.17
CA LEU A 250 0.88 -44.06 -9.61
C LEU A 250 -0.49 -44.00 -10.25
N VAL A 251 -0.96 -45.13 -10.78
CA VAL A 251 -2.29 -45.26 -11.36
C VAL A 251 -2.97 -46.47 -10.78
N ALA A 252 -4.17 -46.26 -10.24
CA ALA A 252 -5.09 -47.36 -9.88
C ALA A 252 -6.39 -47.17 -10.66
N GLN A 253 -6.89 -48.24 -11.24
CA GLN A 253 -8.11 -48.19 -12.03
C GLN A 253 -8.97 -49.42 -11.70
N TYR A 254 -10.25 -49.17 -11.56
CA TYR A 254 -11.28 -50.18 -11.49
C TYR A 254 -12.31 -49.94 -12.58
N SER A 255 -12.69 -51.00 -13.32
CA SER A 255 -13.66 -50.92 -14.41
C SER A 255 -14.66 -52.08 -14.32
N LEU A 256 -15.94 -51.73 -14.29
CA LEU A 256 -17.02 -52.71 -14.50
C LEU A 256 -17.38 -52.71 -15.99
N LEU A 257 -16.90 -53.71 -16.71
CA LEU A 257 -17.02 -53.78 -18.16
C LEU A 257 -18.46 -54.02 -18.60
N SER A 258 -18.85 -53.41 -19.72
CA SER A 258 -20.17 -53.52 -20.32
C SER A 258 -20.33 -54.85 -21.05
N THR A 259 -21.51 -55.44 -21.04
CA THR A 259 -21.85 -56.66 -21.80
C THR A 259 -22.59 -56.37 -23.10
N PHE A 260 -22.67 -55.13 -23.52
CA PHE A 260 -23.30 -54.72 -24.77
C PHE A 260 -22.49 -55.23 -26.00
N ASN A 261 -23.12 -55.34 -27.14
CA ASN A 261 -22.50 -55.58 -28.44
C ASN A 261 -21.76 -56.92 -28.60
N ASN A 262 -22.39 -58.04 -28.19
CA ASN A 262 -21.85 -59.38 -28.43
C ASN A 262 -20.48 -59.71 -27.83
N TYR A 263 -20.06 -58.98 -26.78
CA TYR A 263 -18.79 -59.26 -26.06
C TYR A 263 -18.84 -60.49 -25.16
N GLN A 264 -19.86 -61.36 -25.26
CA GLN A 264 -19.99 -62.54 -24.42
C GLN A 264 -18.81 -63.50 -24.60
N ALA A 265 -18.27 -63.66 -25.82
CA ALA A 265 -17.10 -64.48 -26.07
C ALA A 265 -15.85 -63.96 -25.39
N PHE A 266 -15.70 -62.64 -25.28
CA PHE A 266 -14.59 -61.96 -24.60
C PHE A 266 -14.66 -62.25 -23.07
N TYR A 267 -15.88 -62.14 -22.48
CA TYR A 267 -16.04 -62.36 -21.04
C TYR A 267 -16.02 -63.84 -20.62
N ARG A 268 -16.03 -64.80 -21.55
CA ARG A 268 -15.71 -66.18 -21.22
C ARG A 268 -14.25 -66.38 -20.83
N GLN A 269 -13.35 -65.55 -21.29
CA GLN A 269 -11.92 -65.59 -21.02
C GLN A 269 -11.43 -64.52 -20.00
N PHE A 270 -12.12 -63.41 -19.86
CA PHE A 270 -11.74 -62.28 -19.01
C PHE A 270 -12.84 -61.93 -18.01
N GLN A 271 -12.42 -61.47 -16.81
CA GLN A 271 -13.37 -61.08 -15.77
C GLN A 271 -14.03 -59.75 -16.11
N ARG A 272 -15.32 -59.59 -15.90
CA ARG A 272 -16.08 -58.36 -16.07
C ARG A 272 -15.64 -57.25 -15.10
N ASN A 273 -15.27 -57.64 -13.88
CA ASN A 273 -14.71 -56.77 -12.87
C ASN A 273 -13.20 -56.71 -13.06
N ASN A 274 -12.69 -55.57 -13.49
CA ASN A 274 -11.26 -55.39 -13.76
C ASN A 274 -10.70 -54.36 -12.84
N GLY A 275 -9.75 -54.72 -11.97
CA GLY A 275 -8.99 -53.85 -11.09
C GLY A 275 -7.52 -53.94 -11.43
N GLN A 276 -6.86 -52.80 -11.55
CA GLN A 276 -5.42 -52.70 -11.78
C GLN A 276 -4.80 -51.58 -10.93
N ILE A 277 -3.59 -51.82 -10.46
CA ILE A 277 -2.75 -50.85 -9.84
C ILE A 277 -1.33 -50.98 -10.38
N GLY A 278 -0.69 -49.85 -10.70
CA GLY A 278 0.62 -49.90 -11.30
C GLY A 278 1.28 -48.52 -11.33
N MET A 279 2.50 -48.49 -11.80
CA MET A 279 3.26 -47.25 -12.05
C MET A 279 3.42 -47.05 -13.54
N SER A 280 3.16 -45.82 -14.00
CA SER A 280 3.39 -45.40 -15.36
C SER A 280 4.70 -44.58 -15.41
N PHE A 281 5.60 -45.03 -16.25
CA PHE A 281 6.87 -44.34 -16.52
C PHE A 281 6.78 -43.63 -17.87
N GLN A 282 7.00 -42.32 -17.91
CA GLN A 282 6.98 -41.58 -19.15
C GLN A 282 8.31 -40.81 -19.30
N VAL A 283 9.00 -41.05 -20.42
CA VAL A 283 10.25 -40.38 -20.77
C VAL A 283 10.03 -39.65 -22.11
N PRO A 284 10.03 -38.33 -22.13
CA PRO A 284 9.90 -37.59 -23.39
C PRO A 284 11.20 -37.70 -24.17
N VAL A 285 11.21 -38.52 -25.22
CA VAL A 285 12.38 -38.69 -26.09
C VAL A 285 12.60 -37.47 -27.00
N PHE A 286 11.51 -36.84 -27.43
CA PHE A 286 11.53 -35.65 -28.25
C PHE A 286 10.42 -34.69 -27.77
N ALA A 287 10.81 -33.53 -27.26
CA ALA A 287 9.89 -32.53 -26.68
C ALA A 287 9.60 -31.37 -27.65
N GLY A 288 10.01 -31.49 -28.92
CA GLY A 288 9.86 -30.41 -29.90
C GLY A 288 10.63 -29.12 -29.55
N THR A 289 10.23 -28.02 -30.14
CA THR A 289 10.82 -26.68 -29.89
C THR A 289 10.24 -25.98 -28.66
N ARG A 290 9.12 -26.48 -28.11
CA ARG A 290 8.39 -25.84 -26.99
C ARG A 290 9.28 -25.65 -25.76
N VAL A 291 9.99 -26.68 -25.34
CA VAL A 291 10.86 -26.60 -24.15
C VAL A 291 11.95 -25.56 -24.30
N SER A 292 12.56 -25.43 -25.49
CA SER A 292 13.57 -24.40 -25.75
C SER A 292 12.97 -22.98 -25.73
N ALA A 293 11.74 -22.83 -26.25
CA ALA A 293 11.02 -21.58 -26.23
C ALA A 293 10.63 -21.18 -24.81
N ASP A 294 10.08 -22.11 -24.00
CA ASP A 294 9.71 -21.86 -22.60
C ASP A 294 10.95 -21.46 -21.76
N VAL A 295 12.10 -22.11 -21.99
CA VAL A 295 13.37 -21.75 -21.34
C VAL A 295 13.80 -20.34 -21.73
N ALA A 296 13.82 -20.02 -23.04
CA ALA A 296 14.22 -18.70 -23.52
C ALA A 296 13.28 -17.59 -23.03
N GLN A 297 11.98 -17.88 -22.96
CA GLN A 297 11.00 -16.96 -22.40
C GLN A 297 11.29 -16.66 -20.92
N ALA A 298 11.46 -17.69 -20.09
CA ALA A 298 11.77 -17.52 -18.67
C ALA A 298 13.10 -16.78 -18.45
N GLU A 299 14.13 -17.03 -19.29
CA GLU A 299 15.41 -16.31 -19.28
C GLU A 299 15.22 -14.82 -19.58
N THR A 300 14.44 -14.51 -20.63
CA THR A 300 14.16 -13.14 -21.05
C THR A 300 13.38 -12.38 -19.97
N GLU A 301 12.36 -13.00 -19.38
CA GLU A 301 11.59 -12.40 -18.27
C GLU A 301 12.47 -12.18 -17.03
N GLY A 302 13.32 -13.14 -16.71
CA GLY A 302 14.30 -12.99 -15.63
C GLY A 302 15.30 -11.86 -15.90
N ALA A 303 15.74 -11.67 -17.16
CA ALA A 303 16.59 -10.54 -17.54
C ALA A 303 15.88 -9.19 -17.41
N LYS A 304 14.60 -9.10 -17.82
CA LYS A 304 13.77 -7.89 -17.61
C LYS A 304 13.67 -7.53 -16.12
N LEU A 305 13.41 -8.50 -15.26
CA LEU A 305 13.31 -8.28 -13.81
C LEU A 305 14.64 -7.81 -13.20
N ARG A 306 15.80 -8.30 -13.70
CA ARG A 306 17.11 -7.80 -13.24
C ARG A 306 17.33 -6.35 -13.62
N VAL A 307 16.93 -5.93 -14.81
CA VAL A 307 16.98 -4.53 -15.24
C VAL A 307 16.03 -3.67 -14.36
N GLN A 308 14.82 -4.17 -14.07
CA GLN A 308 13.90 -3.48 -13.18
C GLN A 308 14.46 -3.35 -11.75
N LEU A 309 15.10 -4.39 -11.22
CA LEU A 309 15.76 -4.36 -9.92
C LEU A 309 16.88 -3.30 -9.88
N ALA A 310 17.74 -3.27 -10.91
CA ALA A 310 18.82 -2.28 -11.00
C ALA A 310 18.24 -0.84 -11.06
N ARG A 311 17.20 -0.62 -11.87
CA ARG A 311 16.50 0.66 -11.95
C ARG A 311 15.88 1.05 -10.61
N ALA A 312 15.15 0.14 -9.96
CA ALA A 312 14.51 0.40 -8.68
C ALA A 312 15.53 0.71 -7.58
N ARG A 313 16.69 0.02 -7.57
CA ARG A 313 17.78 0.29 -6.64
C ARG A 313 18.37 1.69 -6.83
N ASN A 314 18.64 2.08 -8.07
CA ASN A 314 19.16 3.42 -8.39
C ASN A 314 18.14 4.51 -8.03
N GLN A 315 16.86 4.28 -8.34
CA GLN A 315 15.78 5.20 -8.01
C GLN A 315 15.66 5.38 -6.49
N LEU A 316 15.62 4.28 -5.72
CA LEU A 316 15.54 4.34 -4.26
C LEU A 316 16.75 5.08 -3.65
N SER A 317 17.96 4.87 -4.19
CA SER A 317 19.15 5.61 -3.74
C SER A 317 19.03 7.11 -4.01
N ALA A 318 18.52 7.49 -5.19
CA ALA A 318 18.27 8.89 -5.53
C ALA A 318 17.18 9.52 -4.66
N ASP A 319 16.08 8.77 -4.41
CA ASP A 319 14.96 9.21 -3.57
C ASP A 319 15.38 9.39 -2.11
N LEU A 320 16.21 8.50 -1.58
CA LEU A 320 16.78 8.65 -0.24
C LEU A 320 17.63 9.92 -0.14
N GLN A 321 18.56 10.14 -1.09
CA GLN A 321 19.38 11.36 -1.09
C GLN A 321 18.53 12.63 -1.22
N ALA A 322 17.48 12.60 -2.05
CA ALA A 322 16.55 13.72 -2.19
C ALA A 322 15.77 13.96 -0.89
N SER A 323 15.29 12.89 -0.24
CA SER A 323 14.56 12.99 1.03
C SER A 323 15.41 13.54 2.16
N PHE A 324 16.68 13.17 2.25
CA PHE A 324 17.61 13.77 3.25
C PHE A 324 17.82 15.26 3.00
N ARG A 325 17.99 15.67 1.73
CA ARG A 325 18.09 17.11 1.39
C ARG A 325 16.81 17.86 1.75
N GLU A 326 15.65 17.25 1.55
CA GLU A 326 14.36 17.85 1.91
C GLU A 326 14.19 17.98 3.43
N VAL A 327 14.62 16.98 4.21
CA VAL A 327 14.66 17.10 5.70
C VAL A 327 15.51 18.30 6.12
N LYS A 328 16.73 18.45 5.58
CA LYS A 328 17.61 19.57 5.93
C LYS A 328 16.99 20.92 5.54
N LYS A 329 16.39 21.01 4.36
CA LYS A 329 15.69 22.21 3.88
C LYS A 329 14.50 22.54 4.78
N ALA A 330 13.67 21.55 5.12
CA ALA A 330 12.52 21.74 5.99
C ALA A 330 12.93 22.12 7.42
N GLN A 331 14.04 21.59 7.92
CA GLN A 331 14.59 21.96 9.22
C GLN A 331 14.99 23.45 9.25
N THR A 332 15.76 23.90 8.27
CA THR A 332 16.14 25.32 8.17
C THR A 332 14.91 26.22 8.01
N ALA A 333 13.89 25.78 7.24
CA ALA A 333 12.64 26.52 7.10
C ALA A 333 11.87 26.63 8.43
N ALA A 334 11.84 25.55 9.23
CA ALA A 334 11.22 25.57 10.55
C ALA A 334 11.94 26.46 11.55
N GLU A 335 13.29 26.50 11.51
CA GLU A 335 14.11 27.42 12.32
C GLU A 335 13.83 28.88 11.95
N VAL A 336 13.80 29.21 10.65
CA VAL A 336 13.50 30.59 10.18
C VAL A 336 12.08 31.00 10.54
N ALA A 337 11.08 30.11 10.36
CA ALA A 337 9.70 30.40 10.72
C ALA A 337 9.53 30.59 12.25
N GLY A 338 10.32 29.87 13.05
CA GLY A 338 10.36 30.07 14.50
C GLY A 338 10.86 31.45 14.88
N LEU A 339 11.98 31.91 14.30
CA LEU A 339 12.52 33.23 14.53
C LEU A 339 11.58 34.36 14.04
N ASP A 340 10.94 34.15 12.88
CA ASP A 340 9.95 35.09 12.34
C ASP A 340 8.74 35.25 13.31
N LEU A 341 8.29 34.16 13.88
CA LEU A 341 7.21 34.16 14.89
C LEU A 341 7.65 34.87 16.16
N GLU A 342 8.88 34.66 16.65
CA GLU A 342 9.41 35.29 17.83
C GLU A 342 9.44 36.82 17.65
N VAL A 343 9.95 37.29 16.52
CA VAL A 343 9.97 38.73 16.17
C VAL A 343 8.55 39.31 16.10
N ALA A 344 7.59 38.59 15.48
CA ALA A 344 6.21 39.08 15.40
C ALA A 344 5.53 39.17 16.78
N ARG A 345 5.83 38.25 17.70
CA ARG A 345 5.33 38.25 19.07
C ARG A 345 5.92 39.39 19.90
N GLU A 346 7.21 39.66 19.75
CA GLU A 346 7.86 40.82 20.40
C GLU A 346 7.29 42.13 19.88
N GLN A 347 7.09 42.26 18.55
CA GLN A 347 6.48 43.45 17.95
C GLN A 347 5.08 43.70 18.50
N LEU A 348 4.22 42.65 18.56
CA LEU A 348 2.88 42.78 19.13
C LEU A 348 2.94 43.22 20.60
N SER A 349 3.90 42.71 21.37
CA SER A 349 4.08 43.09 22.78
C SER A 349 4.43 44.58 22.92
N VAL A 350 5.30 45.09 22.05
CA VAL A 350 5.67 46.54 22.01
C VAL A 350 4.45 47.37 21.62
N ASP A 351 3.72 46.96 20.58
CA ASP A 351 2.55 47.70 20.08
C ASP A 351 1.42 47.74 21.13
N LEU A 352 1.23 46.68 21.89
CA LEU A 352 0.28 46.63 23.01
C LEU A 352 0.68 47.60 24.14
N ALA A 353 1.97 47.70 24.49
CA ALA A 353 2.47 48.63 25.49
C ALA A 353 2.27 50.10 25.04
N GLN A 354 2.55 50.39 23.78
CA GLN A 354 2.35 51.73 23.21
C GLN A 354 0.88 52.13 23.15
N MET A 355 -0.02 51.17 22.87
CA MET A 355 -1.47 51.38 22.91
C MET A 355 -1.95 51.73 24.32
N GLN A 356 -1.42 51.03 25.34
CA GLN A 356 -1.78 51.32 26.77
C GLN A 356 -1.33 52.72 27.17
N GLU A 357 -0.23 53.23 26.58
CA GLU A 357 0.24 54.62 26.79
C GLU A 357 -0.52 55.66 25.94
N GLY A 358 -1.49 55.22 25.12
CA GLY A 358 -2.26 56.10 24.23
C GLY A 358 -1.48 56.58 22.99
N ARG A 359 -0.36 55.97 22.68
CA ARG A 359 0.54 56.36 21.55
C ARG A 359 0.19 55.63 20.26
N LEU A 360 -0.51 54.47 20.34
CA LEU A 360 -0.83 53.66 19.19
C LEU A 360 -2.37 53.41 19.12
N PRO A 361 -3.00 53.53 17.95
CA PRO A 361 -4.41 53.26 17.81
C PRO A 361 -4.67 51.76 17.77
N LEU A 362 -5.85 51.34 18.28
CA LEU A 362 -6.29 49.92 18.34
C LEU A 362 -6.15 49.18 16.99
N ARG A 363 -6.43 49.87 15.86
CA ARG A 363 -6.31 49.27 14.53
C ARG A 363 -4.91 48.74 14.23
N GLN A 364 -3.85 49.45 14.60
CA GLN A 364 -2.47 49.03 14.34
C GLN A 364 -2.11 47.79 15.20
N VAL A 365 -2.60 47.73 16.43
CA VAL A 365 -2.40 46.56 17.30
C VAL A 365 -3.12 45.31 16.74
N GLU A 366 -4.32 45.46 16.19
CA GLU A 366 -5.03 44.35 15.57
C GLU A 366 -4.38 43.92 14.25
N GLU A 367 -3.83 44.84 13.45
CA GLU A 367 -3.01 44.55 12.29
C GLU A 367 -1.75 43.73 12.68
N ALA A 368 -1.06 44.12 13.77
CA ALA A 368 0.09 43.37 14.29
C ALA A 368 -0.31 41.98 14.80
N ARG A 369 -1.49 41.82 15.45
CA ARG A 369 -2.02 40.55 15.91
C ARG A 369 -2.31 39.60 14.73
N ILE A 370 -2.93 40.10 13.66
CA ILE A 370 -3.18 39.32 12.44
C ILE A 370 -1.85 38.90 11.80
N ALA A 371 -0.84 39.81 11.78
CA ALA A 371 0.49 39.48 11.29
C ALA A 371 1.16 38.37 12.15
N GLU A 372 1.03 38.42 13.48
CA GLU A 372 1.51 37.37 14.39
C GLU A 372 0.78 36.02 14.09
N ASN A 373 -0.54 36.01 13.94
CA ASN A 373 -1.30 34.81 13.61
C ASN A 373 -0.89 34.20 12.26
N ALA A 374 -0.60 35.03 11.27
CA ALA A 374 -0.04 34.56 9.99
C ALA A 374 1.34 33.90 10.17
N LYS A 375 2.19 34.42 11.09
CA LYS A 375 3.48 33.79 11.44
C LYS A 375 3.30 32.49 12.21
N TRP A 376 2.28 32.37 13.06
CA TRP A 376 1.91 31.10 13.68
C TRP A 376 1.54 30.02 12.65
N ILE A 377 0.71 30.36 11.65
CA ILE A 377 0.36 29.45 10.58
C ILE A 377 1.62 29.01 9.82
N ALA A 378 2.49 29.96 9.44
CA ALA A 378 3.74 29.67 8.73
C ALA A 378 4.69 28.76 9.55
N PHE A 379 4.75 28.97 10.86
CA PHE A 379 5.54 28.14 11.78
C PHE A 379 5.01 26.70 11.85
N TYR A 380 3.70 26.53 12.01
CA TYR A 380 3.08 25.20 11.99
C TYR A 380 3.30 24.53 10.63
N ASP A 381 3.12 25.23 9.52
CA ASP A 381 3.35 24.72 8.17
C ASP A 381 4.78 24.19 8.01
N ALA A 382 5.76 24.94 8.49
CA ALA A 382 7.17 24.54 8.43
C ALA A 382 7.47 23.33 9.33
N GLN A 383 6.90 23.28 10.55
CA GLN A 383 7.05 22.13 11.44
C GLN A 383 6.43 20.85 10.85
N TYR A 384 5.22 20.94 10.30
CA TYR A 384 4.56 19.81 9.69
C TYR A 384 5.27 19.34 8.42
N ALA A 385 5.84 20.27 7.64
CA ALA A 385 6.66 19.90 6.49
C ALA A 385 7.91 19.12 6.92
N LEU A 386 8.57 19.53 8.00
CA LEU A 386 9.70 18.80 8.58
C LEU A 386 9.30 17.40 9.07
N GLU A 387 8.18 17.31 9.78
CA GLU A 387 7.66 16.03 10.28
C GLU A 387 7.37 15.06 9.12
N LYS A 388 6.68 15.51 8.07
CA LYS A 388 6.42 14.72 6.86
C LYS A 388 7.70 14.29 6.13
N ALA A 389 8.68 15.20 6.02
CA ALA A 389 9.96 14.89 5.40
C ALA A 389 10.69 13.76 6.16
N ARG A 390 10.70 13.79 7.49
CA ARG A 390 11.29 12.74 8.33
C ARG A 390 10.54 11.42 8.20
N TRP A 391 9.21 11.43 8.17
CA TRP A 391 8.42 10.21 7.94
C TRP A 391 8.67 9.61 6.54
N ASN A 392 8.89 10.45 5.53
CA ASN A 392 9.23 9.94 4.20
C ASN A 392 10.57 9.18 4.20
N VAL A 393 11.57 9.64 4.95
CA VAL A 393 12.82 8.90 5.15
C VAL A 393 12.55 7.56 5.84
N LEU A 394 11.75 7.55 6.91
CA LEU A 394 11.39 6.32 7.63
C LEU A 394 10.62 5.33 6.73
N ARG A 395 9.73 5.82 5.87
CA ARG A 395 9.04 4.99 4.88
C ARG A 395 10.01 4.36 3.89
N LEU A 396 10.95 5.14 3.34
CA LEU A 396 11.93 4.66 2.37
C LEU A 396 12.90 3.65 2.99
N THR A 397 13.17 3.76 4.29
CA THR A 397 13.99 2.81 5.06
C THR A 397 13.19 1.62 5.61
N GLY A 398 11.85 1.61 5.48
CA GLY A 398 10.98 0.53 5.93
C GLY A 398 10.81 0.45 7.46
N ASN A 399 10.92 1.58 8.15
CA ASN A 399 10.83 1.67 9.61
C ASN A 399 9.65 2.54 10.10
N LEU A 400 8.81 3.05 9.21
CA LEU A 400 7.79 4.02 9.57
C LEU A 400 6.71 3.42 10.48
N VAL A 401 6.14 2.28 10.10
CA VAL A 401 5.09 1.61 10.89
C VAL A 401 5.58 1.33 12.31
N GLY A 402 6.78 0.71 12.44
CA GLY A 402 7.35 0.41 13.76
C GLY A 402 7.63 1.67 14.60
N THR A 403 8.07 2.76 13.97
CA THR A 403 8.30 4.02 14.69
C THR A 403 6.99 4.65 15.18
N ILE A 404 5.94 4.65 14.36
CA ILE A 404 4.63 5.23 14.77
C ILE A 404 3.96 4.37 15.85
N GLU A 405 4.07 3.04 15.79
CA GLU A 405 3.53 2.15 16.82
C GLU A 405 4.18 2.36 18.20
N THR A 406 5.41 2.90 18.25
CA THR A 406 6.12 3.22 19.51
C THR A 406 5.84 4.62 20.04
N LEU A 407 5.11 5.46 19.31
CA LEU A 407 4.69 6.78 19.81
C LEU A 407 3.77 6.62 21.04
N PRO A 408 3.86 7.52 22.00
CA PRO A 408 3.05 7.48 23.24
C PRO A 408 1.55 7.55 22.96
#